data_5ca0d253d468fa6aeb883797dd775247
#
_entry.id   5ca0d253d468fa6aeb883797dd775247
#
_cell.length_a   1.000
_cell.length_b   1.000
_cell.length_c   1.000
_cell.angle_alpha   90.00
_cell.angle_beta   90.00
_cell.angle_gamma   90.00
#
_symmetry.space_group_name_H-M   'P 1'
#
loop_
_entity.id
_entity.type
_entity.pdbx_description
1 polymer ?
#
loop_
_entity_poly.entity_id
_entity_poly.type
_entity_poly.pdbx_seq_one_letter_code
_entity_poly.pdbx_strand_id
1 'polypeptide(L)'
;MTKPFRFGLQVRGPIEGRSWTDSARMVEDLGYSSLVVPDHFHDQLAPIAALSAAAAVTSTLKVGALVFGNDYRHPIILAKEMATLDVLSEGRLEFGIGAGWMRTDYEQTGMEYDAPGERIERMEESLEVIRRCWAEGAADYDGAHYQLDGYDGQPVPHTPGGPPVIIGGGGPRMLGVAARNADIVGVTANLRSGEIGSDAIADSMPEAYDRKVARVKEAAGDRFDQIELNSLTMQTSITEDRDGQLALFAELFGMPVEVVAESPALLVGNVDQICETLQERRERWGFSYVVIQQGGGEAGVEFAQVVDRLTGT
;
A
#
# COMPACT_ATOMS: atom_id res chain seq x y z
N MET A 1 -4.42 -16.70 14.69
CA MET A 1 -3.26 -17.38 14.06
C MET A 1 -2.47 -16.37 13.26
N THR A 2 -1.14 -16.41 13.34
CA THR A 2 -0.26 -15.54 12.52
C THR A 2 -0.44 -15.88 11.05
N LYS A 3 -0.70 -14.89 10.19
CA LYS A 3 -0.80 -15.11 8.75
C LYS A 3 0.60 -15.39 8.17
N PRO A 4 0.74 -16.22 7.12
CA PRO A 4 2.03 -16.49 6.48
C PRO A 4 2.58 -15.22 5.82
N PHE A 5 3.90 -15.12 5.73
CA PHE A 5 4.54 -14.02 5.02
C PHE A 5 4.23 -14.04 3.53
N ARG A 6 3.96 -12.86 2.99
CA ARG A 6 3.99 -12.56 1.56
C ARG A 6 4.62 -11.19 1.32
N PHE A 7 5.22 -11.03 0.15
CA PHE A 7 6.00 -9.85 -0.18
C PHE A 7 5.46 -9.16 -1.43
N GLY A 8 5.49 -7.84 -1.42
CA GLY A 8 5.20 -7.01 -2.58
C GLY A 8 6.37 -6.10 -2.92
N LEU A 9 6.49 -5.75 -4.19
CA LEU A 9 7.43 -4.75 -4.67
C LEU A 9 6.66 -3.52 -5.15
N GLN A 10 6.93 -2.35 -4.54
CA GLN A 10 6.40 -1.08 -4.99
C GLN A 10 7.37 -0.45 -5.99
N VAL A 11 6.88 -0.18 -7.19
CA VAL A 11 7.65 0.39 -8.29
C VAL A 11 6.95 1.63 -8.87
N ARG A 12 7.72 2.60 -9.33
CA ARG A 12 7.20 3.83 -9.97
C ARG A 12 7.23 3.76 -11.49
N GLY A 13 8.04 2.87 -12.03
CA GLY A 13 8.26 2.71 -13.47
C GLY A 13 9.13 1.49 -13.76
N PRO A 14 9.60 1.34 -15.00
CA PRO A 14 10.47 0.24 -15.37
C PRO A 14 11.72 0.15 -14.49
N ILE A 15 12.07 -1.04 -14.06
CA ILE A 15 13.32 -1.30 -13.34
C ILE A 15 14.47 -1.12 -14.33
N GLU A 16 15.58 -0.57 -13.86
CA GLU A 16 16.71 -0.16 -14.70
C GLU A 16 17.13 -1.25 -15.69
N GLY A 17 17.32 -0.84 -16.93
CA GLY A 17 17.72 -1.74 -18.04
C GLY A 17 16.61 -2.63 -18.60
N ARG A 18 15.36 -2.50 -18.15
CA ARG A 18 14.21 -3.34 -18.56
C ARG A 18 13.05 -2.51 -19.10
N SER A 19 12.22 -3.15 -19.92
CA SER A 19 10.88 -2.61 -20.20
C SER A 19 9.96 -2.78 -18.98
N TRP A 20 8.83 -2.08 -18.97
CA TRP A 20 7.82 -2.26 -17.91
C TRP A 20 7.32 -3.70 -17.81
N THR A 21 7.01 -4.31 -18.94
CA THR A 21 6.52 -5.69 -19.00
C THR A 21 7.57 -6.71 -18.56
N ASP A 22 8.85 -6.48 -18.86
CA ASP A 22 9.93 -7.35 -18.40
C ASP A 22 10.19 -7.15 -16.89
N SER A 23 10.01 -5.92 -16.38
CA SER A 23 10.05 -5.66 -14.94
C SER A 23 8.94 -6.43 -14.21
N ALA A 24 7.71 -6.43 -14.74
CA ALA A 24 6.60 -7.16 -14.15
C ALA A 24 6.84 -8.70 -14.12
N ARG A 25 7.33 -9.27 -15.23
CA ARG A 25 7.70 -10.70 -15.27
C ARG A 25 8.81 -11.03 -14.28
N MET A 26 9.83 -10.18 -14.20
CA MET A 26 10.93 -10.36 -13.25
C MET A 26 10.42 -10.37 -11.80
N VAL A 27 9.50 -9.46 -11.43
CA VAL A 27 8.91 -9.42 -10.08
C VAL A 27 8.17 -10.73 -9.78
N GLU A 28 7.43 -11.28 -10.75
CA GLU A 28 6.79 -12.59 -10.62
C GLU A 28 7.82 -13.71 -10.46
N ASP A 29 8.83 -13.76 -11.33
CA ASP A 29 9.88 -14.79 -11.35
C ASP A 29 10.73 -14.79 -10.06
N LEU A 30 10.87 -13.63 -9.40
CA LEU A 30 11.54 -13.49 -8.12
C LEU A 30 10.68 -13.92 -6.92
N GLY A 31 9.45 -14.40 -7.14
CA GLY A 31 8.57 -14.93 -6.10
C GLY A 31 7.81 -13.88 -5.29
N TYR A 32 7.80 -12.62 -5.72
CA TYR A 32 6.93 -11.62 -5.11
C TYR A 32 5.46 -11.98 -5.33
N SER A 33 4.64 -11.81 -4.32
CA SER A 33 3.20 -12.05 -4.40
C SER A 33 2.45 -10.92 -5.08
N SER A 34 3.02 -9.70 -5.09
CA SER A 34 2.38 -8.54 -5.67
C SER A 34 3.37 -7.50 -6.23
N LEU A 35 2.95 -6.85 -7.31
CA LEU A 35 3.53 -5.63 -7.84
C LEU A 35 2.55 -4.50 -7.56
N VAL A 36 3.02 -3.47 -6.84
CA VAL A 36 2.19 -2.32 -6.52
C VAL A 36 2.82 -1.02 -7.02
N VAL A 37 1.98 -0.05 -7.39
CA VAL A 37 2.42 1.28 -7.81
C VAL A 37 1.81 2.34 -6.90
N PRO A 38 2.52 3.44 -6.60
CA PRO A 38 1.91 4.58 -5.94
C PRO A 38 1.05 5.38 -6.93
N ASP A 39 0.24 6.32 -6.43
CA ASP A 39 -0.60 7.18 -7.25
C ASP A 39 -0.29 8.65 -6.95
N HIS A 40 0.74 9.16 -7.61
CA HIS A 40 1.21 10.55 -7.51
C HIS A 40 1.41 11.15 -8.90
N PHE A 41 1.61 12.47 -8.99
CA PHE A 41 1.78 13.19 -10.27
C PHE A 41 3.24 13.54 -10.61
N HIS A 42 4.19 13.15 -9.77
CA HIS A 42 5.61 13.25 -10.08
C HIS A 42 6.08 12.13 -11.04
N ASP A 43 7.39 11.96 -11.26
CA ASP A 43 7.97 11.00 -12.20
C ASP A 43 7.63 9.54 -11.84
N GLN A 44 6.53 9.07 -12.38
CA GLN A 44 6.05 7.69 -12.28
C GLN A 44 5.01 7.38 -13.38
N LEU A 45 4.78 6.10 -13.64
CA LEU A 45 3.71 5.67 -14.55
C LEU A 45 2.33 5.88 -13.92
N ALA A 46 1.32 6.19 -14.75
CA ALA A 46 -0.07 6.21 -14.33
C ALA A 46 -0.51 4.79 -13.89
N PRO A 47 -1.04 4.62 -12.64
CA PRO A 47 -1.19 3.29 -12.05
C PRO A 47 -2.05 2.34 -12.89
N ILE A 48 -3.22 2.78 -13.36
CA ILE A 48 -4.17 1.89 -14.04
C ILE A 48 -3.58 1.31 -15.33
N ALA A 49 -2.94 2.14 -16.15
CA ALA A 49 -2.28 1.70 -17.38
C ALA A 49 -1.11 0.74 -17.08
N ALA A 50 -0.28 1.09 -16.07
CA ALA A 50 0.86 0.27 -15.66
C ALA A 50 0.40 -1.09 -15.12
N LEU A 51 -0.59 -1.12 -14.22
CA LEU A 51 -1.10 -2.35 -13.63
C LEU A 51 -1.78 -3.25 -14.66
N SER A 52 -2.55 -2.67 -15.61
CA SER A 52 -3.16 -3.44 -16.70
C SER A 52 -2.11 -4.10 -17.58
N ALA A 53 -1.04 -3.39 -17.94
CA ALA A 53 0.06 -3.94 -18.72
C ALA A 53 0.84 -5.03 -17.94
N ALA A 54 1.04 -4.86 -16.62
CA ALA A 54 1.66 -5.88 -15.79
C ALA A 54 0.80 -7.14 -15.67
N ALA A 55 -0.50 -6.97 -15.42
CA ALA A 55 -1.44 -8.09 -15.32
C ALA A 55 -1.52 -8.91 -16.61
N ALA A 56 -1.42 -8.27 -17.78
CA ALA A 56 -1.50 -8.93 -19.08
C ALA A 56 -0.28 -9.83 -19.41
N VAL A 57 0.85 -9.66 -18.70
CA VAL A 57 2.10 -10.39 -18.98
C VAL A 57 2.56 -11.28 -17.84
N THR A 58 1.78 -11.37 -16.76
CA THR A 58 2.02 -12.20 -15.58
C THR A 58 0.85 -13.16 -15.37
N SER A 59 1.03 -14.20 -14.57
CA SER A 59 0.06 -15.28 -14.40
C SER A 59 -0.47 -15.42 -12.98
N THR A 60 0.37 -15.15 -11.98
CA THR A 60 0.08 -15.33 -10.56
C THR A 60 0.27 -14.05 -9.76
N LEU A 61 1.06 -13.13 -10.29
CA LEU A 61 1.39 -11.87 -9.63
C LEU A 61 0.13 -11.03 -9.41
N LYS A 62 -0.15 -10.69 -8.17
CA LYS A 62 -1.18 -9.71 -7.83
C LYS A 62 -0.74 -8.32 -8.24
N VAL A 63 -1.69 -7.50 -8.64
CA VAL A 63 -1.44 -6.12 -9.06
C VAL A 63 -2.33 -5.16 -8.28
N GLY A 64 -1.81 -3.98 -7.91
CA GLY A 64 -2.60 -3.00 -7.19
C GLY A 64 -1.90 -1.66 -7.04
N ALA A 65 -2.65 -0.63 -6.68
CA ALA A 65 -2.04 0.60 -6.21
C ALA A 65 -1.87 0.55 -4.69
N LEU A 66 -0.79 1.09 -4.20
CA LEU A 66 -0.56 1.25 -2.78
C LEU A 66 -0.24 2.73 -2.50
N VAL A 67 -1.28 3.55 -2.47
CA VAL A 67 -2.72 3.35 -2.72
C VAL A 67 -3.23 4.39 -3.73
N PHE A 68 -4.39 4.17 -4.38
CA PHE A 68 -5.05 5.20 -5.18
C PHE A 68 -5.44 6.40 -4.30
N GLY A 69 -5.16 7.61 -4.76
CA GLY A 69 -5.67 8.83 -4.17
C GLY A 69 -7.17 9.01 -4.51
N ASN A 70 -8.03 8.97 -3.48
CA ASN A 70 -9.47 9.08 -3.67
C ASN A 70 -9.89 10.33 -4.45
N ASP A 71 -9.24 11.45 -4.15
CA ASP A 71 -9.61 12.75 -4.73
C ASP A 71 -9.20 12.90 -6.20
N TYR A 72 -8.38 11.99 -6.74
CA TYR A 72 -7.89 12.10 -8.11
C TYR A 72 -8.86 11.54 -9.16
N ARG A 73 -9.92 10.83 -8.73
CA ARG A 73 -10.91 10.20 -9.64
C ARG A 73 -12.29 10.14 -9.00
N HIS A 74 -13.32 10.32 -9.83
CA HIS A 74 -14.68 10.08 -9.38
C HIS A 74 -14.89 8.59 -9.05
N PRO A 75 -15.57 8.21 -7.95
CA PRO A 75 -15.69 6.81 -7.50
C PRO A 75 -16.34 5.88 -8.54
N ILE A 76 -17.27 6.36 -9.36
CA ILE A 76 -17.85 5.54 -10.45
C ILE A 76 -16.79 5.17 -11.49
N ILE A 77 -15.92 6.13 -11.85
CA ILE A 77 -14.85 5.88 -12.82
C ILE A 77 -13.88 4.85 -12.22
N LEU A 78 -13.45 5.08 -10.98
CA LEU A 78 -12.55 4.17 -10.28
C LEU A 78 -13.17 2.78 -10.09
N ALA A 79 -14.45 2.69 -9.74
CA ALA A 79 -15.17 1.41 -9.61
C ALA A 79 -15.16 0.62 -10.91
N LYS A 80 -15.45 1.29 -12.03
CA LYS A 80 -15.45 0.66 -13.36
C LYS A 80 -14.07 0.21 -13.79
N GLU A 81 -13.05 1.03 -13.59
CA GLU A 81 -11.66 0.70 -13.93
C GLU A 81 -11.14 -0.46 -13.11
N MET A 82 -11.43 -0.50 -11.81
CA MET A 82 -11.02 -1.58 -10.93
C MET A 82 -11.76 -2.88 -11.23
N ALA A 83 -13.06 -2.85 -11.47
CA ALA A 83 -13.79 -4.03 -11.92
C ALA A 83 -13.26 -4.56 -13.25
N THR A 84 -12.92 -3.67 -14.18
CA THR A 84 -12.30 -4.06 -15.47
C THR A 84 -10.92 -4.70 -15.24
N LEU A 85 -10.08 -4.11 -14.41
CA LEU A 85 -8.75 -4.66 -14.11
C LEU A 85 -8.85 -6.01 -13.37
N ASP A 86 -9.82 -6.16 -12.48
CA ASP A 86 -10.08 -7.43 -11.80
C ASP A 86 -10.49 -8.54 -12.79
N VAL A 87 -11.36 -8.21 -13.75
CA VAL A 87 -11.70 -9.13 -14.85
C VAL A 87 -10.50 -9.47 -15.73
N LEU A 88 -9.72 -8.46 -16.15
CA LEU A 88 -8.55 -8.67 -17.03
C LEU A 88 -7.42 -9.43 -16.33
N SER A 89 -7.29 -9.30 -15.03
CA SER A 89 -6.31 -10.01 -14.23
C SER A 89 -6.81 -11.36 -13.68
N GLU A 90 -8.05 -11.75 -13.98
CA GLU A 90 -8.66 -12.97 -13.47
C GLU A 90 -8.64 -13.05 -11.93
N GLY A 91 -9.02 -11.92 -11.26
CA GLY A 91 -9.12 -11.86 -9.80
C GLY A 91 -7.79 -11.61 -9.07
N ARG A 92 -6.74 -11.13 -9.77
CA ARG A 92 -5.45 -10.81 -9.16
C ARG A 92 -5.31 -9.35 -8.71
N LEU A 93 -6.38 -8.55 -8.78
CA LEU A 93 -6.37 -7.18 -8.28
C LEU A 93 -6.41 -7.14 -6.76
N GLU A 94 -5.59 -6.28 -6.15
CA GLU A 94 -5.74 -5.79 -4.78
C GLU A 94 -6.04 -4.28 -4.84
N PHE A 95 -7.25 -3.90 -4.44
CA PHE A 95 -7.73 -2.52 -4.55
C PHE A 95 -7.27 -1.67 -3.38
N GLY A 96 -6.20 -0.91 -3.56
CA GLY A 96 -5.71 0.03 -2.54
C GLY A 96 -6.31 1.42 -2.71
N ILE A 97 -6.89 1.99 -1.64
CA ILE A 97 -7.46 3.35 -1.63
C ILE A 97 -7.04 4.12 -0.37
N GLY A 98 -6.81 5.41 -0.53
CA GLY A 98 -6.45 6.34 0.55
C GLY A 98 -7.06 7.73 0.34
N ALA A 99 -7.12 8.51 1.41
CA ALA A 99 -7.74 9.84 1.41
C ALA A 99 -6.86 10.94 0.77
N GLY A 100 -5.72 10.57 0.17
CA GLY A 100 -4.74 11.55 -0.31
C GLY A 100 -3.94 12.18 0.84
N TRP A 101 -2.69 12.55 0.58
CA TRP A 101 -1.85 13.15 1.64
C TRP A 101 -0.87 14.19 1.12
N MET A 102 -0.28 13.98 -0.06
CA MET A 102 0.81 14.79 -0.58
C MET A 102 0.30 16.14 -1.09
N ARG A 103 0.58 17.19 -0.33
CA ARG A 103 0.15 18.58 -0.66
C ARG A 103 0.57 19.01 -2.06
N THR A 104 1.78 18.66 -2.47
CA THR A 104 2.31 19.04 -3.78
C THR A 104 1.54 18.45 -4.96
N ASP A 105 0.93 17.29 -4.80
CA ASP A 105 0.07 16.72 -5.83
C ASP A 105 -1.13 17.61 -6.13
N TYR A 106 -1.77 18.13 -5.08
CA TYR A 106 -2.91 19.03 -5.20
C TYR A 106 -2.52 20.40 -5.75
N GLU A 107 -1.45 20.98 -5.20
CA GLU A 107 -0.97 22.31 -5.63
C GLU A 107 -0.55 22.34 -7.10
N GLN A 108 0.17 21.32 -7.56
CA GLN A 108 0.65 21.24 -8.95
C GLN A 108 -0.45 20.93 -9.96
N THR A 109 -1.51 20.27 -9.54
CA THR A 109 -2.64 19.90 -10.42
C THR A 109 -3.80 20.88 -10.34
N GLY A 110 -3.79 21.80 -9.40
CA GLY A 110 -4.90 22.74 -9.15
C GLY A 110 -6.12 22.09 -8.48
N MET A 111 -5.98 20.90 -7.92
CA MET A 111 -7.01 20.25 -7.11
C MET A 111 -7.11 20.93 -5.75
N GLU A 112 -8.31 20.95 -5.16
CA GLU A 112 -8.51 21.47 -3.82
C GLU A 112 -7.92 20.54 -2.76
N TYR A 113 -7.12 21.10 -1.85
CA TYR A 113 -6.52 20.37 -0.73
C TYR A 113 -7.31 20.61 0.55
N ASP A 114 -8.43 19.91 0.67
CA ASP A 114 -9.33 19.99 1.82
C ASP A 114 -8.69 19.53 3.13
N ALA A 115 -9.33 19.85 4.24
CA ALA A 115 -8.91 19.38 5.55
C ALA A 115 -8.88 17.83 5.58
N PRO A 116 -7.93 17.20 6.31
CA PRO A 116 -7.81 15.74 6.34
C PRO A 116 -9.09 15.01 6.76
N GLY A 117 -9.90 15.62 7.63
CA GLY A 117 -11.19 15.06 8.07
C GLY A 117 -12.18 14.93 6.93
N GLU A 118 -12.30 15.95 6.08
CA GLU A 118 -13.20 15.98 4.93
C GLU A 118 -12.76 14.99 3.85
N ARG A 119 -11.47 14.92 3.56
CA ARG A 119 -10.93 13.94 2.61
C ARG A 119 -11.18 12.50 3.05
N ILE A 120 -11.10 12.22 4.37
CA ILE A 120 -11.42 10.89 4.92
C ILE A 120 -12.92 10.59 4.79
N GLU A 121 -13.81 11.55 5.07
CA GLU A 121 -15.26 11.39 4.89
C GLU A 121 -15.60 11.10 3.43
N ARG A 122 -15.05 11.88 2.52
CA ARG A 122 -15.21 11.69 1.06
C ARG A 122 -14.74 10.31 0.60
N MET A 123 -13.61 9.82 1.13
CA MET A 123 -13.11 8.48 0.84
C MET A 123 -14.03 7.39 1.42
N GLU A 124 -14.61 7.55 2.61
CA GLU A 124 -15.57 6.58 3.18
C GLU A 124 -16.82 6.50 2.29
N GLU A 125 -17.38 7.62 1.85
CA GLU A 125 -18.50 7.63 0.90
C GLU A 125 -18.12 7.02 -0.46
N SER A 126 -16.94 7.37 -0.98
CA SER A 126 -16.42 6.80 -2.23
C SER A 126 -16.35 5.28 -2.17
N LEU A 127 -15.84 4.72 -1.07
CA LEU A 127 -15.74 3.28 -0.91
C LEU A 127 -17.12 2.61 -0.85
N GLU A 128 -18.11 3.25 -0.24
CA GLU A 128 -19.48 2.76 -0.24
C GLU A 128 -20.09 2.79 -1.66
N VAL A 129 -19.90 3.89 -2.39
CA VAL A 129 -20.31 4.02 -3.79
C VAL A 129 -19.67 2.93 -4.65
N ILE A 130 -18.35 2.71 -4.53
CA ILE A 130 -17.62 1.69 -5.28
C ILE A 130 -18.20 0.29 -5.01
N ARG A 131 -18.44 -0.05 -3.76
CA ARG A 131 -19.03 -1.34 -3.39
C ARG A 131 -20.44 -1.53 -3.95
N ARG A 132 -21.26 -0.48 -3.98
CA ARG A 132 -22.58 -0.53 -4.61
C ARG A 132 -22.49 -0.74 -6.12
N CYS A 133 -21.51 -0.11 -6.77
CA CYS A 133 -21.26 -0.32 -8.20
C CYS A 133 -20.79 -1.74 -8.53
N TRP A 134 -20.18 -2.43 -7.59
CA TRP A 134 -19.73 -3.84 -7.74
C TRP A 134 -20.78 -4.87 -7.35
N ALA A 135 -21.86 -4.45 -6.68
CA ALA A 135 -22.99 -5.31 -6.38
C ALA A 135 -23.86 -5.54 -7.63
N GLU A 136 -24.67 -6.59 -7.62
CA GLU A 136 -25.65 -6.84 -8.67
C GLU A 136 -26.79 -5.81 -8.62
N GLY A 137 -27.21 -5.33 -9.78
CA GLY A 137 -28.32 -4.38 -9.95
C GLY A 137 -27.89 -2.93 -10.01
N ALA A 138 -28.89 -2.05 -10.12
CA ALA A 138 -28.62 -0.61 -10.18
C ALA A 138 -28.22 -0.04 -8.82
N ALA A 139 -27.21 0.81 -8.80
CA ALA A 139 -26.70 1.48 -7.63
C ALA A 139 -27.38 2.85 -7.46
N ASP A 140 -28.01 3.05 -6.31
CA ASP A 140 -28.50 4.34 -5.83
C ASP A 140 -27.68 4.78 -4.61
N TYR A 141 -27.33 6.05 -4.55
CA TYR A 141 -26.61 6.64 -3.42
C TYR A 141 -26.97 8.12 -3.26
N ASP A 142 -27.22 8.57 -2.07
CA ASP A 142 -27.49 9.96 -1.72
C ASP A 142 -26.66 10.34 -0.48
N GLY A 143 -25.44 10.82 -0.72
CA GLY A 143 -24.47 11.20 0.31
C GLY A 143 -24.15 12.68 0.28
N ALA A 144 -23.24 13.10 1.15
CA ALA A 144 -22.78 14.49 1.22
C ALA A 144 -21.84 14.85 0.06
N HIS A 145 -21.05 13.89 -0.43
CA HIS A 145 -20.05 14.12 -1.48
C HIS A 145 -20.45 13.51 -2.83
N TYR A 146 -21.24 12.44 -2.84
CA TYR A 146 -21.60 11.74 -4.07
C TYR A 146 -23.10 11.41 -4.12
N GLN A 147 -23.65 11.42 -5.34
CA GLN A 147 -25.03 11.04 -5.62
C GLN A 147 -25.08 10.13 -6.84
N LEU A 148 -25.83 9.03 -6.77
CA LEU A 148 -26.11 8.11 -7.86
C LEU A 148 -27.60 7.89 -7.97
N ASP A 149 -28.08 7.79 -9.23
CA ASP A 149 -29.48 7.53 -9.56
C ASP A 149 -29.52 6.40 -10.62
N GLY A 150 -29.79 5.19 -10.15
CA GLY A 150 -29.97 4.01 -11.00
C GLY A 150 -28.74 3.61 -11.84
N TYR A 151 -27.51 3.84 -11.35
CA TYR A 151 -26.30 3.50 -12.11
C TYR A 151 -26.08 1.99 -12.18
N ASP A 152 -26.04 1.41 -13.40
CA ASP A 152 -25.67 0.01 -13.62
C ASP A 152 -24.15 -0.12 -13.70
N GLY A 153 -23.56 -0.70 -12.65
CA GLY A 153 -22.13 -0.82 -12.43
C GLY A 153 -21.47 -1.94 -13.23
N GLN A 154 -21.49 -1.85 -14.56
CA GLN A 154 -20.86 -2.83 -15.42
C GLN A 154 -19.45 -2.43 -15.87
N PRO A 155 -18.49 -3.40 -16.03
CA PRO A 155 -18.61 -4.81 -15.66
C PRO A 155 -18.65 -5.02 -14.15
N VAL A 156 -19.20 -6.12 -13.69
CA VAL A 156 -18.98 -6.58 -12.31
C VAL A 156 -17.57 -7.16 -12.17
N PRO A 157 -16.91 -7.06 -11.00
CA PRO A 157 -15.61 -7.67 -10.77
C PRO A 157 -15.61 -9.18 -11.00
N HIS A 158 -14.45 -9.73 -11.37
CA HIS A 158 -14.21 -11.17 -11.41
C HIS A 158 -14.33 -11.80 -10.02
N THR A 159 -13.77 -11.11 -9.02
CA THR A 159 -13.81 -11.54 -7.62
C THR A 159 -15.21 -11.30 -7.03
N PRO A 160 -15.91 -12.34 -6.56
CA PRO A 160 -17.24 -12.19 -5.96
C PRO A 160 -17.23 -11.21 -4.78
N GLY A 161 -18.06 -10.18 -4.84
CA GLY A 161 -18.12 -9.11 -3.83
C GLY A 161 -17.06 -8.01 -3.98
N GLY A 162 -16.21 -8.11 -5.00
CA GLY A 162 -15.14 -7.16 -5.32
C GLY A 162 -13.76 -7.63 -4.87
N PRO A 163 -12.68 -7.04 -5.42
CA PRO A 163 -11.31 -7.33 -5.03
C PRO A 163 -11.03 -6.96 -3.57
N PRO A 164 -10.05 -7.63 -2.90
CA PRO A 164 -9.63 -7.27 -1.56
C PRO A 164 -9.25 -5.78 -1.46
N VAL A 165 -9.76 -5.10 -0.43
CA VAL A 165 -9.56 -3.67 -0.22
C VAL A 165 -8.36 -3.43 0.68
N ILE A 166 -7.40 -2.61 0.22
CA ILE A 166 -6.28 -2.13 1.02
C ILE A 166 -6.56 -0.68 1.42
N ILE A 167 -6.50 -0.38 2.71
CA ILE A 167 -6.54 1.00 3.20
C ILE A 167 -5.29 1.27 4.03
N GLY A 168 -4.51 2.27 3.61
CA GLY A 168 -3.30 2.69 4.31
C GLY A 168 -3.50 3.96 5.13
N GLY A 169 -2.80 4.06 6.26
CA GLY A 169 -2.80 5.26 7.06
C GLY A 169 -1.99 5.17 8.34
N GLY A 170 -1.75 6.34 8.97
CA GLY A 170 -1.04 6.45 10.25
C GLY A 170 -1.82 7.21 11.31
N GLY A 171 -2.78 8.04 10.91
CA GLY A 171 -3.62 8.78 11.86
C GLY A 171 -4.73 7.94 12.49
N PRO A 172 -5.14 8.20 13.74
CA PRO A 172 -6.09 7.36 14.48
C PRO A 172 -7.47 7.27 13.81
N ARG A 173 -7.95 8.33 13.15
CA ARG A 173 -9.22 8.30 12.40
C ARG A 173 -9.09 7.38 11.19
N MET A 174 -8.04 7.53 10.40
CA MET A 174 -7.81 6.72 9.20
C MET A 174 -7.62 5.24 9.53
N LEU A 175 -6.87 4.92 10.58
CA LEU A 175 -6.71 3.54 11.06
C LEU A 175 -8.04 2.94 11.53
N GLY A 176 -8.92 3.74 12.16
CA GLY A 176 -10.26 3.31 12.52
C GLY A 176 -11.13 3.00 11.29
N VAL A 177 -11.05 3.83 10.24
CA VAL A 177 -11.73 3.59 8.96
C VAL A 177 -11.20 2.32 8.30
N ALA A 178 -9.88 2.18 8.22
CA ALA A 178 -9.23 1.00 7.66
C ALA A 178 -9.66 -0.29 8.39
N ALA A 179 -9.65 -0.28 9.73
CA ALA A 179 -10.05 -1.43 10.54
C ALA A 179 -11.49 -1.89 10.30
N ARG A 180 -12.41 -0.96 10.00
CA ARG A 180 -13.83 -1.31 9.73
C ARG A 180 -14.08 -1.76 8.30
N ASN A 181 -13.27 -1.27 7.35
CA ASN A 181 -13.61 -1.36 5.93
C ASN A 181 -12.62 -2.17 5.08
N ALA A 182 -11.36 -2.34 5.50
CA ALA A 182 -10.34 -2.98 4.68
C ALA A 182 -10.17 -4.47 5.00
N ASP A 183 -9.75 -5.24 4.02
CA ASP A 183 -9.26 -6.60 4.16
C ASP A 183 -7.77 -6.60 4.53
N ILE A 184 -7.06 -5.57 4.05
CA ILE A 184 -5.64 -5.36 4.29
C ILE A 184 -5.45 -3.95 4.85
N VAL A 185 -4.88 -3.82 6.05
CA VAL A 185 -4.61 -2.54 6.69
C VAL A 185 -3.14 -2.21 6.62
N GLY A 186 -2.79 -1.16 5.85
CA GLY A 186 -1.45 -0.62 5.77
C GLY A 186 -1.18 0.35 6.93
N VAL A 187 -0.22 0.02 7.79
CA VAL A 187 0.17 0.89 8.90
C VAL A 187 1.42 1.68 8.51
N THR A 188 1.29 3.01 8.48
CA THR A 188 2.36 3.93 8.08
C THR A 188 2.51 5.10 9.07
N ALA A 189 3.43 6.03 8.79
CA ALA A 189 3.47 7.31 9.48
C ALA A 189 2.21 8.14 9.24
N ASN A 190 1.88 9.02 10.18
CA ASN A 190 0.81 10.00 10.03
C ASN A 190 1.30 11.18 9.17
N LEU A 191 0.82 11.24 7.94
CA LEU A 191 1.22 12.24 6.93
C LEU A 191 0.21 13.41 6.82
N ARG A 192 -0.47 13.75 7.90
CA ARG A 192 -1.48 14.83 7.90
C ARG A 192 -0.94 16.20 7.53
N SER A 193 0.36 16.44 7.71
CA SER A 193 1.04 17.68 7.30
C SER A 193 1.07 17.89 5.79
N GLY A 194 0.94 16.81 5.01
CA GLY A 194 1.05 16.82 3.55
C GLY A 194 2.48 16.64 3.04
N GLU A 195 3.42 16.35 3.93
CA GLU A 195 4.85 16.17 3.62
C GLU A 195 5.49 15.15 4.57
N ILE A 196 6.65 14.61 4.19
CA ILE A 196 7.46 13.75 5.05
C ILE A 196 8.47 14.64 5.78
N GLY A 197 8.18 14.96 7.02
CA GLY A 197 9.01 15.78 7.90
C GLY A 197 9.33 15.07 9.21
N SER A 198 9.89 15.83 10.18
CA SER A 198 10.28 15.32 11.51
C SER A 198 9.14 14.61 12.26
N ASP A 199 7.91 15.10 12.12
CA ASP A 199 6.74 14.51 12.76
C ASP A 199 6.43 13.12 12.20
N ALA A 200 6.52 12.92 10.87
CA ALA A 200 6.34 11.65 10.22
C ALA A 200 7.43 10.64 10.63
N ILE A 201 8.65 11.10 10.77
CA ILE A 201 9.78 10.28 11.21
C ILE A 201 9.58 9.84 12.68
N ALA A 202 9.23 10.78 13.58
CA ALA A 202 8.93 10.46 14.99
C ALA A 202 7.75 9.47 15.12
N ASP A 203 6.77 9.59 14.22
CA ASP A 203 5.61 8.69 14.17
C ASP A 203 5.91 7.36 13.44
N SER A 204 7.13 7.17 12.96
CA SER A 204 7.65 5.92 12.37
C SER A 204 8.49 5.08 13.35
N MET A 205 8.46 5.40 14.65
CA MET A 205 9.18 4.65 15.69
C MET A 205 8.36 3.47 16.21
N PRO A 206 9.01 2.44 16.80
CA PRO A 206 8.36 1.22 17.27
C PRO A 206 7.15 1.45 18.17
N GLU A 207 7.24 2.38 19.12
CA GLU A 207 6.15 2.68 20.07
C GLU A 207 4.95 3.33 19.38
N ALA A 208 5.18 4.06 18.28
CA ALA A 208 4.09 4.59 17.47
C ALA A 208 3.36 3.44 16.73
N TYR A 209 4.10 2.45 16.24
CA TYR A 209 3.50 1.26 15.63
C TYR A 209 2.74 0.41 16.64
N ASP A 210 3.23 0.25 17.89
CA ASP A 210 2.48 -0.40 18.97
C ASP A 210 1.11 0.25 19.17
N ARG A 211 1.07 1.60 19.27
CA ARG A 211 -0.19 2.34 19.44
C ARG A 211 -1.11 2.22 18.23
N LYS A 212 -0.55 2.24 17.02
CA LYS A 212 -1.32 2.14 15.76
C LYS A 212 -1.95 0.77 15.60
N VAL A 213 -1.18 -0.30 15.82
CA VAL A 213 -1.69 -1.67 15.75
C VAL A 213 -2.74 -1.92 16.84
N ALA A 214 -2.51 -1.43 18.07
CA ALA A 214 -3.51 -1.49 19.14
C ALA A 214 -4.81 -0.75 18.73
N ARG A 215 -4.69 0.40 18.07
CA ARG A 215 -5.85 1.14 17.55
C ARG A 215 -6.60 0.39 16.47
N VAL A 216 -5.90 -0.26 15.54
CA VAL A 216 -6.53 -1.11 14.51
C VAL A 216 -7.27 -2.27 15.18
N LYS A 217 -6.65 -2.94 16.14
CA LYS A 217 -7.25 -4.06 16.88
C LYS A 217 -8.49 -3.64 17.63
N GLU A 218 -8.45 -2.53 18.35
CA GLU A 218 -9.59 -1.96 19.07
C GLU A 218 -10.76 -1.65 18.11
N ALA A 219 -10.48 -0.98 16.99
CA ALA A 219 -11.51 -0.55 16.05
C ALA A 219 -12.09 -1.70 15.22
N ALA A 220 -11.33 -2.76 14.97
CA ALA A 220 -11.77 -3.95 14.24
C ALA A 220 -12.60 -4.91 15.10
N GLY A 221 -12.39 -4.95 16.43
CA GLY A 221 -13.04 -5.91 17.31
C GLY A 221 -12.86 -7.35 16.82
N ASP A 222 -13.93 -8.12 16.74
CA ASP A 222 -13.93 -9.53 16.32
C ASP A 222 -13.46 -9.72 14.85
N ARG A 223 -13.47 -8.66 14.06
CA ARG A 223 -13.01 -8.68 12.67
C ARG A 223 -11.49 -8.71 12.53
N PHE A 224 -10.74 -8.42 13.60
CA PHE A 224 -9.28 -8.28 13.55
C PHE A 224 -8.57 -9.50 12.98
N ASP A 225 -9.02 -10.72 13.31
CA ASP A 225 -8.43 -11.97 12.81
C ASP A 225 -8.58 -12.16 11.28
N GLN A 226 -9.53 -11.46 10.66
CA GLN A 226 -9.74 -11.48 9.21
C GLN A 226 -8.82 -10.50 8.49
N ILE A 227 -8.39 -9.43 9.17
CA ILE A 227 -7.53 -8.39 8.61
C ILE A 227 -6.10 -8.91 8.41
N GLU A 228 -5.52 -8.62 7.27
CA GLU A 228 -4.09 -8.73 7.05
C GLU A 228 -3.41 -7.39 7.32
N LEU A 229 -2.34 -7.40 8.12
CA LEU A 229 -1.57 -6.18 8.37
C LEU A 229 -0.42 -6.06 7.36
N ASN A 230 -0.36 -4.89 6.72
CA ASN A 230 0.65 -4.54 5.74
C ASN A 230 1.61 -3.50 6.32
N SER A 231 2.89 -3.64 6.03
CA SER A 231 3.92 -2.62 6.23
C SER A 231 4.58 -2.25 4.91
N LEU A 232 4.80 -0.95 4.70
CA LEU A 232 5.60 -0.42 3.60
C LEU A 232 6.98 -0.04 4.12
N THR A 233 8.02 -0.70 3.60
CA THR A 233 9.42 -0.36 3.89
C THR A 233 9.92 0.67 2.89
N MET A 234 10.31 1.82 3.39
CA MET A 234 10.73 2.97 2.55
C MET A 234 12.15 2.82 2.01
N GLN A 235 13.05 2.19 2.81
CA GLN A 235 14.42 1.92 2.41
C GLN A 235 14.81 0.51 2.80
N THR A 236 15.42 -0.20 1.86
CA THR A 236 15.94 -1.55 2.05
C THR A 236 17.38 -1.61 1.56
N SER A 237 18.27 -2.19 2.35
CA SER A 237 19.66 -2.43 1.98
C SER A 237 20.12 -3.78 2.48
N ILE A 238 20.41 -4.68 1.53
CA ILE A 238 21.08 -5.96 1.83
C ILE A 238 22.59 -5.69 1.87
N THR A 239 23.19 -5.84 3.04
CA THR A 239 24.61 -5.52 3.24
C THR A 239 25.22 -6.32 4.40
N GLU A 240 26.50 -6.67 4.29
CA GLU A 240 27.27 -7.19 5.42
C GLU A 240 27.75 -6.07 6.38
N ASP A 241 27.84 -4.83 5.91
CA ASP A 241 28.19 -3.64 6.68
C ASP A 241 26.93 -2.88 7.13
N ARG A 242 26.17 -3.50 8.04
CA ARG A 242 24.95 -2.91 8.59
C ARG A 242 25.20 -1.57 9.27
N ASP A 243 26.26 -1.48 10.08
CA ASP A 243 26.54 -0.28 10.88
C ASP A 243 26.96 0.90 9.99
N GLY A 244 27.79 0.67 8.97
CA GLY A 244 28.15 1.67 7.98
C GLY A 244 26.94 2.17 7.18
N GLN A 245 26.05 1.27 6.78
CA GLN A 245 24.83 1.63 6.05
C GLN A 245 23.83 2.42 6.93
N LEU A 246 23.68 2.05 8.20
CA LEU A 246 22.85 2.79 9.16
C LEU A 246 23.42 4.19 9.42
N ALA A 247 24.74 4.33 9.54
CA ALA A 247 25.40 5.62 9.69
C ALA A 247 25.17 6.52 8.47
N LEU A 248 25.21 5.96 7.25
CA LEU A 248 24.90 6.68 6.03
C LEU A 248 23.43 7.17 6.00
N PHE A 249 22.49 6.34 6.38
CA PHE A 249 21.08 6.76 6.47
C PHE A 249 20.85 7.79 7.58
N ALA A 250 21.55 7.67 8.71
CA ALA A 250 21.50 8.65 9.81
C ALA A 250 21.96 10.03 9.33
N GLU A 251 23.06 10.09 8.58
CA GLU A 251 23.55 11.33 7.98
C GLU A 251 22.55 11.89 6.96
N LEU A 252 22.04 11.04 6.05
CA LEU A 252 21.09 11.44 5.01
C LEU A 252 19.78 12.01 5.59
N PHE A 253 19.28 11.41 6.67
CA PHE A 253 18.03 11.84 7.30
C PHE A 253 18.23 12.88 8.40
N GLY A 254 19.48 13.20 8.77
CA GLY A 254 19.80 14.11 9.86
C GLY A 254 19.35 13.60 11.22
N MET A 255 19.44 12.30 11.47
CA MET A 255 18.92 11.63 12.66
C MET A 255 20.00 10.83 13.39
N PRO A 256 19.84 10.55 14.72
CA PRO A 256 20.71 9.62 15.41
C PRO A 256 20.65 8.20 14.82
N VAL A 257 21.79 7.50 14.81
CA VAL A 257 21.89 6.14 14.24
C VAL A 257 20.93 5.17 14.94
N GLU A 258 20.78 5.31 16.26
CA GLU A 258 19.90 4.46 17.08
C GLU A 258 18.43 4.60 16.65
N VAL A 259 18.00 5.81 16.31
CA VAL A 259 16.64 6.09 15.81
C VAL A 259 16.43 5.44 14.44
N VAL A 260 17.41 5.57 13.56
CA VAL A 260 17.35 4.98 12.20
C VAL A 260 17.32 3.45 12.29
N ALA A 261 18.14 2.85 13.18
CA ALA A 261 18.25 1.41 13.35
C ALA A 261 16.96 0.75 13.85
N GLU A 262 16.17 1.45 14.66
CA GLU A 262 14.91 0.94 15.23
C GLU A 262 13.68 1.20 14.32
N SER A 263 13.80 2.04 13.32
CA SER A 263 12.65 2.44 12.48
C SER A 263 12.05 1.27 11.70
N PRO A 264 10.75 0.96 11.87
CA PRO A 264 10.06 -0.04 11.06
C PRO A 264 9.99 0.28 9.56
N ALA A 265 10.24 1.54 9.17
CA ALA A 265 10.27 1.95 7.78
C ALA A 265 11.55 1.54 7.04
N LEU A 266 12.53 0.96 7.74
CA LEU A 266 13.83 0.58 7.21
C LEU A 266 14.09 -0.92 7.40
N LEU A 267 14.81 -1.54 6.44
CA LEU A 267 15.37 -2.88 6.53
C LEU A 267 16.82 -2.82 6.08
N VAL A 268 17.76 -3.00 7.03
CA VAL A 268 19.19 -2.90 6.78
C VAL A 268 19.91 -4.07 7.45
N GLY A 269 20.73 -4.76 6.70
CA GLY A 269 21.55 -5.87 7.19
C GLY A 269 21.74 -6.96 6.15
N ASN A 270 22.38 -8.05 6.54
CA ASN A 270 22.43 -9.21 5.67
C ASN A 270 21.09 -9.97 5.68
N VAL A 271 20.95 -10.96 4.84
CA VAL A 271 19.69 -11.71 4.65
C VAL A 271 19.20 -12.33 5.97
N ASP A 272 20.10 -12.87 6.79
CA ASP A 272 19.72 -13.48 8.08
C ASP A 272 19.16 -12.44 9.05
N GLN A 273 19.83 -11.32 9.22
CA GLN A 273 19.40 -10.20 10.06
C GLN A 273 18.06 -9.62 9.63
N ILE A 274 17.83 -9.49 8.33
CA ILE A 274 16.55 -8.99 7.82
C ILE A 274 15.43 -10.01 8.06
N CYS A 275 15.67 -11.29 7.86
CA CYS A 275 14.71 -12.34 8.16
C CYS A 275 14.32 -12.35 9.64
N GLU A 276 15.30 -12.26 10.56
CA GLU A 276 15.06 -12.14 12.00
C GLU A 276 14.22 -10.89 12.32
N THR A 277 14.61 -9.73 11.80
CA THR A 277 13.87 -8.46 11.99
C THR A 277 12.41 -8.57 11.53
N LEU A 278 12.16 -9.20 10.39
CA LEU A 278 10.79 -9.38 9.88
C LEU A 278 9.98 -10.35 10.76
N GLN A 279 10.58 -11.43 11.26
CA GLN A 279 9.93 -12.36 12.19
C GLN A 279 9.56 -11.66 13.50
N GLU A 280 10.49 -10.89 14.09
CA GLU A 280 10.23 -10.07 15.28
C GLU A 280 9.10 -9.06 15.07
N ARG A 281 9.07 -8.38 13.92
CA ARG A 281 7.99 -7.44 13.56
C ARG A 281 6.64 -8.15 13.39
N ARG A 282 6.62 -9.36 12.84
CA ARG A 282 5.40 -10.16 12.75
C ARG A 282 4.92 -10.62 14.13
N GLU A 283 5.82 -11.03 15.01
CA GLU A 283 5.47 -11.42 16.38
C GLU A 283 4.94 -10.24 17.18
N ARG A 284 5.56 -9.06 17.06
CA ARG A 284 5.19 -7.85 17.80
C ARG A 284 3.91 -7.19 17.26
N TRP A 285 3.78 -7.07 15.95
CA TRP A 285 2.74 -6.28 15.31
C TRP A 285 1.77 -7.07 14.43
N GLY A 286 2.13 -8.27 14.02
CA GLY A 286 1.32 -9.08 13.10
C GLY A 286 1.54 -8.76 11.62
N PHE A 287 2.59 -8.02 11.25
CA PHE A 287 2.88 -7.72 9.84
C PHE A 287 3.27 -8.99 9.09
N SER A 288 2.42 -9.41 8.18
CA SER A 288 2.61 -10.58 7.30
C SER A 288 2.73 -10.20 5.83
N TYR A 289 2.13 -9.09 5.42
CA TYR A 289 2.30 -8.53 4.08
C TYR A 289 3.31 -7.40 4.10
N VAL A 290 4.53 -7.66 3.64
CA VAL A 290 5.61 -6.68 3.61
C VAL A 290 5.82 -6.19 2.18
N VAL A 291 5.66 -4.89 1.98
CA VAL A 291 5.96 -4.24 0.70
C VAL A 291 7.24 -3.44 0.84
N ILE A 292 8.21 -3.69 -0.04
CA ILE A 292 9.41 -2.88 -0.14
C ILE A 292 9.32 -1.92 -1.32
N GLN A 293 9.89 -0.73 -1.18
CA GLN A 293 10.04 0.18 -2.31
C GLN A 293 11.26 -0.21 -3.15
N GLN A 294 11.03 -0.28 -4.47
CA GLN A 294 12.13 -0.28 -5.42
C GLN A 294 12.77 1.11 -5.40
N GLY A 295 13.90 1.23 -4.72
CA GLY A 295 14.77 2.40 -4.79
C GLY A 295 15.55 2.44 -6.11
N GLY A 296 16.62 3.21 -6.17
CA GLY A 296 17.60 3.10 -7.27
C GLY A 296 18.29 1.73 -7.25
N GLY A 297 18.80 1.30 -8.41
CA GLY A 297 19.52 0.04 -8.54
C GLY A 297 18.64 -1.22 -8.51
N GLU A 298 19.12 -2.29 -7.88
CA GLU A 298 18.51 -3.62 -7.90
C GLU A 298 17.94 -4.07 -6.54
N ALA A 299 17.50 -3.13 -5.68
CA ALA A 299 17.02 -3.44 -4.33
C ALA A 299 15.97 -4.57 -4.28
N GLY A 300 15.03 -4.58 -5.21
CA GLY A 300 14.03 -5.64 -5.33
C GLY A 300 14.62 -7.00 -5.73
N VAL A 301 15.68 -6.99 -6.54
CA VAL A 301 16.37 -8.23 -6.95
C VAL A 301 17.19 -8.79 -5.78
N GLU A 302 17.90 -7.94 -5.06
CA GLU A 302 18.69 -8.35 -3.90
C GLU A 302 17.81 -8.90 -2.79
N PHE A 303 16.65 -8.28 -2.54
CA PHE A 303 15.70 -8.69 -1.52
C PHE A 303 14.98 -10.02 -1.85
N ALA A 304 15.03 -10.50 -3.08
CA ALA A 304 14.42 -11.78 -3.47
C ALA A 304 14.94 -12.98 -2.64
N GLN A 305 16.14 -12.90 -2.08
CA GLN A 305 16.66 -13.92 -1.17
C GLN A 305 15.85 -14.00 0.14
N VAL A 306 15.35 -12.86 0.63
CA VAL A 306 14.45 -12.81 1.80
C VAL A 306 13.07 -13.33 1.43
N VAL A 307 12.58 -12.97 0.23
CA VAL A 307 11.30 -13.47 -0.32
C VAL A 307 11.30 -15.00 -0.37
N ASP A 308 12.35 -15.61 -0.94
CA ASP A 308 12.48 -17.07 -1.06
C ASP A 308 12.47 -17.77 0.31
N ARG A 309 13.13 -17.19 1.31
CA ARG A 309 13.23 -17.76 2.66
C ARG A 309 11.96 -17.69 3.49
N LEU A 310 11.20 -16.60 3.37
CA LEU A 310 10.10 -16.30 4.30
C LEU A 310 8.72 -16.49 3.70
N THR A 311 8.57 -16.50 2.37
CA THR A 311 7.24 -16.65 1.74
C THR A 311 6.56 -17.94 2.21
N GLY A 312 5.32 -17.80 2.69
CA GLY A 312 4.49 -18.92 3.13
C GLY A 312 4.82 -19.49 4.52
N THR A 313 5.86 -18.93 5.21
CA THR A 313 6.24 -19.40 6.56
C THR A 313 5.39 -18.76 7.65
#